data_a11c8d1c7579cdbdfcac767c72fd8ef5
#
_entry.id   a11c8d1c7579cdbdfcac767c72fd8ef5
#
_cell.length_a   1.000
_cell.length_b   1.000
_cell.length_c   1.000
_cell.angle_alpha   90.00
_cell.angle_beta   90.00
_cell.angle_gamma   90.00
#
_symmetry.space_group_name_H-M   'P 1'
#
loop_
_entity.id
_entity.type
_entity.pdbx_description
1 polymer ?
#
loop_
_entity_poly.entity_id
_entity_poly.type
_entity_poly.pdbx_seq_one_letter_code
_entity_poly.pdbx_strand_id
1 'polypeptide(L)'
;MAYRLFALVLFLLLGFRALAHHGSNISYQLDKTITLEGIATEWDYRNPHPQIYFDVKDKQGAVEHWATELLPTPLMLKNMNVGWDRTTIKPGDRIVLVCNPSRVAGAKACLAKELTLNGKSWPLGAGPGGPAPAARGARQ
;
A
#
# COMPACT_ATOMS: atom_id res chain seq x y z
N MET A 1 13.24 20.28 -45.20
CA MET A 1 11.91 19.89 -44.68
C MET A 1 12.00 18.64 -43.77
N ALA A 2 12.74 17.60 -44.08
CA ALA A 2 12.83 16.34 -43.32
C ALA A 2 13.25 16.49 -41.85
N TYR A 3 14.23 17.33 -41.51
CA TYR A 3 14.68 17.54 -40.15
C TYR A 3 13.62 18.23 -39.23
N ARG A 4 12.76 19.04 -39.80
CA ARG A 4 11.67 19.69 -39.03
C ARG A 4 10.60 18.65 -38.65
N LEU A 5 10.30 17.72 -39.56
CA LEU A 5 9.37 16.63 -39.31
C LEU A 5 9.94 15.66 -38.26
N PHE A 6 11.23 15.35 -38.34
CA PHE A 6 11.93 14.49 -37.40
C PHE A 6 11.94 15.10 -35.99
N ALA A 7 12.23 16.40 -35.86
CA ALA A 7 12.21 17.10 -34.58
C ALA A 7 10.80 17.14 -33.95
N LEU A 8 9.75 17.31 -34.77
CA LEU A 8 8.36 17.30 -34.29
C LEU A 8 7.96 15.92 -33.76
N VAL A 9 8.32 14.85 -34.49
CA VAL A 9 8.06 13.45 -34.07
C VAL A 9 8.81 13.13 -32.79
N LEU A 10 10.08 13.54 -32.65
CA LEU A 10 10.88 13.34 -31.45
C LEU A 10 10.28 14.07 -30.24
N PHE A 11 9.79 15.32 -30.44
CA PHE A 11 9.14 16.09 -29.39
C PHE A 11 7.81 15.46 -28.93
N LEU A 12 7.02 14.91 -29.85
CA LEU A 12 5.80 14.18 -29.54
C LEU A 12 6.06 12.86 -28.79
N LEU A 13 7.14 12.15 -29.11
CA LEU A 13 7.54 10.92 -28.42
C LEU A 13 8.06 11.17 -27.00
N LEU A 14 8.66 12.32 -26.72
CA LEU A 14 9.15 12.72 -25.41
C LEU A 14 8.03 13.20 -24.46
N GLY A 15 6.89 13.67 -25.01
CA GLY A 15 5.78 14.24 -24.24
C GLY A 15 4.93 13.23 -23.45
N PHE A 16 4.99 11.92 -23.76
CA PHE A 16 4.06 10.94 -23.21
C PHE A 16 4.50 10.27 -21.89
N ARG A 17 5.63 10.65 -21.29
CA ARG A 17 6.12 10.01 -20.06
C ARG A 17 5.71 10.70 -18.74
N ALA A 18 4.93 11.78 -18.81
CA ALA A 18 4.66 12.61 -17.63
C ALA A 18 3.39 12.28 -16.82
N LEU A 19 2.59 11.28 -17.20
CA LEU A 19 1.27 11.04 -16.59
C LEU A 19 1.16 9.76 -15.75
N ALA A 20 2.26 9.11 -15.39
CA ALA A 20 2.24 7.80 -14.71
C ALA A 20 2.23 7.85 -13.17
N HIS A 21 2.22 9.01 -12.53
CA HIS A 21 2.03 9.11 -11.08
C HIS A 21 0.57 9.41 -10.75
N HIS A 22 -0.27 8.40 -10.83
CA HIS A 22 -1.60 8.47 -10.22
C HIS A 22 -1.41 8.47 -8.70
N GLY A 23 -1.61 9.63 -8.07
CA GLY A 23 -1.56 9.73 -6.62
C GLY A 23 -2.63 8.85 -5.97
N SER A 24 -2.37 8.33 -4.78
CA SER A 24 -3.27 7.44 -4.02
C SER A 24 -4.69 8.02 -3.84
N ASN A 25 -4.86 9.34 -3.93
CA ASN A 25 -6.15 10.02 -3.87
C ASN A 25 -7.08 9.74 -5.05
N ILE A 26 -6.58 9.25 -6.18
CA ILE A 26 -7.40 8.82 -7.32
C ILE A 26 -8.03 7.46 -7.04
N SER A 27 -7.29 6.56 -6.43
CA SER A 27 -7.71 5.17 -6.20
C SER A 27 -8.43 4.97 -4.88
N TYR A 28 -8.10 5.76 -3.85
CA TYR A 28 -8.58 5.56 -2.49
C TYR A 28 -9.26 6.80 -1.90
N GLN A 29 -10.21 6.58 -0.99
CA GLN A 29 -10.94 7.62 -0.26
C GLN A 29 -10.12 8.04 0.97
N LEU A 30 -9.17 8.96 0.81
CA LEU A 30 -8.23 9.34 1.86
C LEU A 30 -8.90 10.04 3.04
N ASP A 31 -10.11 10.56 2.86
CA ASP A 31 -10.97 11.16 3.87
C ASP A 31 -11.74 10.13 4.72
N LYS A 32 -11.73 8.86 4.30
CA LYS A 32 -12.39 7.76 5.01
C LYS A 32 -11.39 6.76 5.54
N THR A 33 -11.73 6.18 6.67
CA THR A 33 -10.93 5.13 7.31
C THR A 33 -11.84 3.99 7.73
N ILE A 34 -11.41 2.77 7.45
CA ILE A 34 -12.06 1.54 7.91
C ILE A 34 -11.03 0.68 8.65
N THR A 35 -11.50 -0.15 9.56
CA THR A 35 -10.69 -1.16 10.24
C THR A 35 -11.16 -2.54 9.80
N LEU A 36 -10.24 -3.36 9.34
CA LEU A 36 -10.47 -4.73 8.89
C LEU A 36 -9.60 -5.67 9.72
N GLU A 37 -10.20 -6.76 10.16
CA GLU A 37 -9.51 -7.85 10.83
C GLU A 37 -9.66 -9.11 9.99
N GLY A 38 -8.54 -9.81 9.72
CA GLY A 38 -8.57 -10.96 8.83
C GLY A 38 -7.33 -11.83 8.95
N ILE A 39 -7.28 -12.81 8.06
CA ILE A 39 -6.17 -13.77 7.95
C ILE A 39 -5.49 -13.56 6.60
N ALA A 40 -4.18 -13.34 6.63
CA ALA A 40 -3.38 -13.19 5.42
C ALA A 40 -3.44 -14.48 4.59
N THR A 41 -3.65 -14.33 3.29
CA THR A 41 -3.65 -15.43 2.32
C THR A 41 -2.44 -15.37 1.39
N GLU A 42 -1.96 -14.14 1.08
CA GLU A 42 -0.78 -13.95 0.24
C GLU A 42 -0.05 -12.65 0.63
N TRP A 43 1.27 -12.68 0.54
CA TRP A 43 2.16 -11.53 0.66
C TRP A 43 2.91 -11.31 -0.63
N ASP A 44 2.51 -10.28 -1.35
CA ASP A 44 3.13 -9.92 -2.62
C ASP A 44 4.14 -8.79 -2.42
N TYR A 45 5.40 -9.18 -2.20
CA TYR A 45 6.51 -8.26 -1.94
C TYR A 45 7.19 -7.84 -3.23
N ARG A 46 6.56 -6.96 -4.00
CA ARG A 46 7.04 -6.46 -5.30
C ARG A 46 7.03 -4.94 -5.40
N ASN A 47 7.76 -4.42 -6.39
CA ASN A 47 7.70 -3.02 -6.77
C ASN A 47 6.44 -2.72 -7.61
N PRO A 48 5.91 -1.47 -7.58
CA PRO A 48 6.39 -0.35 -6.74
C PRO A 48 5.91 -0.43 -5.30
N HIS A 49 4.79 -1.09 -5.03
CA HIS A 49 4.16 -1.19 -3.72
C HIS A 49 3.78 -2.62 -3.41
N PRO A 50 4.19 -3.14 -2.24
CA PRO A 50 3.76 -4.45 -1.78
C PRO A 50 2.26 -4.49 -1.51
N GLN A 51 1.69 -5.70 -1.62
CA GLN A 51 0.28 -5.94 -1.36
C GLN A 51 0.09 -7.13 -0.41
N ILE A 52 -0.90 -7.03 0.47
CA ILE A 52 -1.35 -8.15 1.30
C ILE A 52 -2.75 -8.54 0.81
N TYR A 53 -2.93 -9.81 0.48
CA TYR A 53 -4.24 -10.41 0.27
C TYR A 53 -4.66 -11.11 1.54
N PHE A 54 -5.93 -10.98 1.93
CA PHE A 54 -6.42 -11.50 3.20
C PHE A 54 -7.93 -11.73 3.17
N ASP A 55 -8.36 -12.65 4.01
CA ASP A 55 -9.75 -13.04 4.18
C ASP A 55 -10.34 -12.37 5.42
N VAL A 56 -11.46 -11.70 5.25
CA VAL A 56 -12.25 -11.07 6.30
C VAL A 56 -13.57 -11.81 6.43
N LYS A 57 -14.00 -12.15 7.63
CA LYS A 57 -15.35 -12.65 7.87
C LYS A 57 -16.29 -11.49 8.09
N ASP A 58 -17.36 -11.44 7.33
CA ASP A 58 -18.43 -10.49 7.57
C ASP A 58 -19.26 -10.85 8.83
N LYS A 59 -20.26 -10.03 9.16
CA LYS A 59 -21.12 -10.24 10.32
C LYS A 59 -21.96 -11.54 10.26
N GLN A 60 -22.16 -12.07 9.07
CA GLN A 60 -22.88 -13.31 8.80
C GLN A 60 -21.96 -14.53 8.75
N GLY A 61 -20.64 -14.32 8.84
CA GLY A 61 -19.63 -15.35 8.78
C GLY A 61 -19.17 -15.71 7.36
N ALA A 62 -19.69 -15.01 6.34
CA ALA A 62 -19.22 -15.19 4.98
C ALA A 62 -17.81 -14.59 4.80
N VAL A 63 -17.00 -15.25 3.99
CA VAL A 63 -15.63 -14.81 3.73
C VAL A 63 -15.60 -13.82 2.58
N GLU A 64 -15.01 -12.67 2.83
CA GLU A 64 -14.70 -11.65 1.83
C GLU A 64 -13.20 -11.62 1.57
N HIS A 65 -12.81 -11.71 0.30
CA HIS A 65 -11.40 -11.61 -0.13
C HIS A 65 -11.01 -10.15 -0.33
N TRP A 66 -10.08 -9.68 0.46
CA TRP A 66 -9.60 -8.30 0.46
C TRP A 66 -8.16 -8.21 -0.03
N ALA A 67 -7.81 -7.05 -0.59
CA ALA A 67 -6.44 -6.67 -0.90
C ALA A 67 -6.12 -5.31 -0.25
N THR A 68 -4.91 -5.17 0.28
CA THR A 68 -4.41 -3.87 0.72
C THR A 68 -3.07 -3.56 0.09
N GLU A 69 -2.94 -2.33 -0.42
CA GLU A 69 -1.68 -1.78 -0.92
C GLU A 69 -0.94 -1.08 0.22
N LEU A 70 0.38 -1.25 0.27
CA LEU A 70 1.26 -0.55 1.18
C LEU A 70 2.01 0.55 0.41
N LEU A 71 2.01 1.79 0.93
CA LEU A 71 2.76 2.90 0.30
C LEU A 71 4.28 2.73 0.33
N PRO A 72 4.90 2.23 1.42
CA PRO A 72 6.33 2.02 1.41
C PRO A 72 6.74 1.02 0.34
N THR A 73 7.78 1.35 -0.43
CA THR A 73 8.37 0.41 -1.38
C THR A 73 9.08 -0.73 -0.64
N PRO A 74 9.36 -1.87 -1.30
CA PRO A 74 10.15 -2.94 -0.69
C PRO A 74 11.49 -2.47 -0.10
N LEU A 75 12.17 -1.54 -0.78
CA LEU A 75 13.43 -0.98 -0.27
C LEU A 75 13.23 -0.19 1.02
N MET A 76 12.16 0.61 1.11
CA MET A 76 11.84 1.35 2.33
C MET A 76 11.50 0.40 3.48
N LEU A 77 10.69 -0.62 3.24
CA LEU A 77 10.34 -1.63 4.23
C LEU A 77 11.56 -2.41 4.71
N LYS A 78 12.49 -2.77 3.82
CA LYS A 78 13.74 -3.43 4.18
C LYS A 78 14.63 -2.55 5.06
N ASN A 79 14.69 -1.25 4.79
CA ASN A 79 15.52 -0.29 5.51
C ASN A 79 14.87 0.26 6.80
N MET A 80 13.58 -0.01 7.02
CA MET A 80 12.94 0.26 8.31
C MET A 80 13.55 -0.64 9.38
N ASN A 81 13.61 -0.17 10.63
CA ASN A 81 14.17 -0.90 11.77
C ASN A 81 13.58 -2.30 12.03
N VAL A 82 12.69 -2.75 11.21
CA VAL A 82 11.95 -4.02 11.28
C VAL A 82 12.34 -5.01 10.17
N GLY A 83 13.12 -4.57 9.16
CA GLY A 83 13.73 -5.45 8.16
C GLY A 83 12.75 -6.32 7.37
N TRP A 84 11.71 -5.72 6.80
CA TRP A 84 10.71 -6.47 6.04
C TRP A 84 11.30 -7.09 4.77
N ASP A 85 10.88 -8.32 4.51
CA ASP A 85 11.25 -9.09 3.33
C ASP A 85 10.10 -9.96 2.79
N ARG A 86 10.40 -10.85 1.85
CA ARG A 86 9.42 -11.76 1.24
C ARG A 86 8.82 -12.77 2.21
N THR A 87 9.40 -12.94 3.39
CA THR A 87 9.00 -13.93 4.40
C THR A 87 8.31 -13.31 5.61
N THR A 88 8.15 -11.98 5.61
CA THR A 88 7.65 -11.22 6.76
C THR A 88 6.21 -11.54 7.09
N ILE A 89 5.37 -11.69 6.08
CA ILE A 89 3.96 -12.08 6.24
C ILE A 89 3.76 -13.43 5.56
N LYS A 90 3.05 -14.31 6.22
CA LYS A 90 2.79 -15.68 5.74
C LYS A 90 1.29 -15.94 5.66
N PRO A 91 0.84 -16.83 4.75
CA PRO A 91 -0.52 -17.33 4.82
C PRO A 91 -0.83 -17.88 6.21
N GLY A 92 -1.98 -17.50 6.77
CA GLY A 92 -2.39 -17.84 8.12
C GLY A 92 -2.09 -16.79 9.19
N ASP A 93 -1.27 -15.78 8.90
CA ASP A 93 -1.01 -14.70 9.84
C ASP A 93 -2.27 -13.86 10.09
N ARG A 94 -2.52 -13.54 11.37
CA ARG A 94 -3.61 -12.64 11.76
C ARG A 94 -3.20 -11.20 11.55
N ILE A 95 -4.03 -10.46 10.84
CA ILE A 95 -3.81 -9.04 10.58
C ILE A 95 -5.00 -8.20 11.05
N VAL A 96 -4.68 -7.00 11.55
CA VAL A 96 -5.63 -5.91 11.74
C VAL A 96 -5.09 -4.71 10.96
N LEU A 97 -5.89 -4.20 10.05
CA LEU A 97 -5.57 -3.09 9.18
C LEU A 97 -6.47 -1.90 9.48
N VAL A 98 -5.87 -0.73 9.65
CA VAL A 98 -6.54 0.54 9.52
C VAL A 98 -6.20 1.07 8.13
N CYS A 99 -7.19 1.29 7.27
CA CYS A 99 -6.93 1.59 5.87
C CYS A 99 -7.99 2.53 5.25
N ASN A 100 -7.63 3.15 4.13
CA ASN A 100 -8.54 3.97 3.32
C ASN A 100 -9.17 3.10 2.23
N PRO A 101 -10.52 3.00 2.15
CA PRO A 101 -11.18 2.13 1.18
C PRO A 101 -11.02 2.62 -0.26
N SER A 102 -11.11 1.71 -1.20
CA SER A 102 -11.15 2.02 -2.64
C SER A 102 -12.28 2.98 -2.99
N ARG A 103 -12.07 3.81 -4.00
CA ARG A 103 -13.14 4.63 -4.62
C ARG A 103 -14.05 3.83 -5.54
N VAL A 104 -13.60 2.65 -5.98
CA VAL A 104 -14.41 1.77 -6.81
C VAL A 104 -15.48 1.11 -5.95
N ALA A 105 -16.74 1.36 -6.26
CA ALA A 105 -17.86 0.80 -5.50
C ALA A 105 -17.83 -0.73 -5.51
N GLY A 106 -17.98 -1.34 -4.33
CA GLY A 106 -17.96 -2.80 -4.17
C GLY A 106 -16.59 -3.45 -4.20
N ALA A 107 -15.51 -2.71 -4.54
CA ALA A 107 -14.16 -3.28 -4.50
C ALA A 107 -13.73 -3.58 -3.05
N LYS A 108 -13.26 -4.78 -2.81
CA LYS A 108 -12.67 -5.22 -1.55
C LYS A 108 -11.17 -4.91 -1.54
N ALA A 109 -10.85 -3.61 -1.62
CA ALA A 109 -9.49 -3.11 -1.68
C ALA A 109 -9.33 -1.84 -0.84
N CYS A 110 -8.16 -1.67 -0.23
CA CYS A 110 -7.85 -0.47 0.54
C CYS A 110 -6.37 -0.12 0.52
N LEU A 111 -6.03 1.10 0.96
CA LEU A 111 -4.67 1.57 1.16
C LEU A 111 -4.34 1.51 2.65
N ALA A 112 -3.32 0.75 3.02
CA ALA A 112 -2.93 0.57 4.42
C ALA A 112 -2.38 1.87 5.03
N LYS A 113 -2.85 2.18 6.24
CA LYS A 113 -2.33 3.25 7.11
C LYS A 113 -1.57 2.66 8.30
N GLU A 114 -2.17 1.67 8.93
CA GLU A 114 -1.60 0.99 10.10
C GLU A 114 -1.82 -0.51 9.93
N LEU A 115 -0.84 -1.29 10.34
CA LEU A 115 -0.91 -2.74 10.34
C LEU A 115 -0.51 -3.29 11.71
N THR A 116 -1.34 -4.19 12.23
CA THR A 116 -0.97 -5.08 13.33
C THR A 116 -0.88 -6.49 12.78
N LEU A 117 0.28 -7.11 12.91
CA LEU A 117 0.57 -8.47 12.45
C LEU A 117 0.79 -9.37 13.67
N ASN A 118 -0.04 -10.40 13.86
CA ASN A 118 0.03 -11.32 14.99
C ASN A 118 0.10 -10.61 16.37
N GLY A 119 -0.68 -9.52 16.51
CA GLY A 119 -0.75 -8.73 17.74
C GLY A 119 0.38 -7.70 17.91
N LYS A 120 1.33 -7.61 16.97
CA LYS A 120 2.41 -6.63 16.98
C LYS A 120 2.15 -5.53 15.97
N SER A 121 2.12 -4.26 16.42
CA SER A 121 1.98 -3.10 15.54
C SER A 121 3.26 -2.85 14.74
N TRP A 122 3.07 -2.57 13.46
CA TRP A 122 4.13 -2.30 12.52
C TRP A 122 3.95 -0.92 11.90
N PRO A 123 4.93 -0.02 12.03
CA PRO A 123 4.86 1.27 11.38
C PRO A 123 4.99 1.08 9.87
N LEU A 124 3.96 1.51 9.12
CA LEU A 124 4.01 1.50 7.66
C LEU A 124 4.65 2.77 7.07
N GLY A 125 5.09 3.66 7.93
CA GLY A 125 5.53 5.00 7.53
C GLY A 125 4.33 5.89 7.21
N ALA A 126 4.42 7.15 7.61
CA ALA A 126 3.45 8.15 7.14
C ALA A 126 3.71 8.39 5.66
N GLY A 127 2.68 8.21 4.82
CA GLY A 127 2.67 8.84 3.50
C GLY A 127 2.89 10.36 3.65
N PRO A 128 3.08 11.14 2.55
CA PRO A 128 3.28 12.56 2.64
C PRO A 128 2.19 13.23 3.49
N GLY A 129 2.51 13.66 4.72
CA GLY A 129 1.59 14.30 5.66
C GLY A 129 1.18 13.49 6.89
N GLY A 130 1.67 12.26 7.08
CA GLY A 130 1.43 11.50 8.31
C GLY A 130 2.42 11.85 9.45
N PRO A 131 2.07 11.64 10.72
CA PRO A 131 2.96 11.90 11.83
C PRO A 131 4.22 11.01 11.74
N ALA A 132 5.38 11.59 11.97
CA ALA A 132 6.62 10.85 12.10
C ALA A 132 6.49 9.78 13.21
N PRO A 133 7.11 8.58 13.06
CA PRO A 133 7.13 7.60 14.13
C PRO A 133 7.63 8.26 15.41
N ALA A 134 6.88 8.08 16.50
CA ALA A 134 7.28 8.62 17.81
C ALA A 134 8.70 8.14 18.12
N ALA A 135 9.61 9.09 18.36
CA ALA A 135 10.97 8.80 18.76
C ALA A 135 10.92 7.91 19.99
N ARG A 136 11.55 6.73 19.93
CA ARG A 136 11.72 5.87 21.10
C ARG A 136 12.46 6.67 22.14
N GLY A 137 11.79 6.89 23.29
CA GLY A 137 12.42 7.51 24.45
C GLY A 137 13.77 6.84 24.74
N ALA A 138 14.81 7.67 24.85
CA ALA A 138 16.10 7.26 25.33
C ALA A 138 15.90 6.56 26.69
N ARG A 139 16.32 5.32 26.79
CA ARG A 139 16.46 4.66 28.10
C ARG A 139 17.63 5.34 28.80
N GLN A 140 17.33 5.99 29.91
CA GLN A 140 18.31 6.31 30.93
C GLN A 140 18.74 5.04 31.65
#